data_7d2271ea5cde378df7a0c1b1a29dc933
#
_entry.id   7d2271ea5cde378df7a0c1b1a29dc933
#
_cell.length_a   1.000
_cell.length_b   1.000
_cell.length_c   1.000
_cell.angle_alpha   90.00
_cell.angle_beta   90.00
_cell.angle_gamma   90.00
#
_symmetry.space_group_name_H-M   'P 1'
#
loop_
_entity.id
_entity.type
_entity.pdbx_description
1 polymer ?
#
loop_
_entity_poly.entity_id
_entity_poly.type
_entity_poly.pdbx_seq_one_letter_code
_entity_poly.pdbx_strand_id
1 'polypeptide(L)'
;MSAVRRLAAGEAPALAVIVRGLPEYFTDDVPGKVEHDAASHRTWVITDDGTIAGFVIAARKSPGGAEILWIAVDASRRAQGHGTRLLNNIMDDLAATGVSVVMVKTLDSSAGYAPYEATRAFYEHNGFVYVDTIDPLPGWPPGNPAAIYAAAIRPTRGEP
;
A
#
# COMPACT_ATOMS: atom_id res chain seq x y z
N MET A 1 8.99 -20.68 2.81
CA MET A 1 9.66 -19.58 3.53
C MET A 1 9.38 -18.27 2.79
N SER A 2 9.00 -17.25 3.47
CA SER A 2 8.66 -15.97 2.85
C SER A 2 9.85 -15.00 2.84
N ALA A 3 9.97 -14.22 1.76
CA ALA A 3 11.02 -13.22 1.61
C ALA A 3 10.46 -11.96 0.97
N VAL A 4 10.97 -10.79 1.38
CA VAL A 4 10.60 -9.50 0.81
C VAL A 4 11.73 -9.01 -0.09
N ARG A 5 11.38 -8.57 -1.30
CA ARG A 5 12.34 -8.07 -2.30
C ARG A 5 11.70 -7.05 -3.22
N ARG A 6 12.53 -6.35 -3.98
CA ARG A 6 12.04 -5.46 -5.04
C ARG A 6 11.36 -6.28 -6.15
N LEU A 7 10.36 -5.66 -6.77
CA LEU A 7 9.74 -6.22 -7.98
C LEU A 7 10.78 -6.32 -9.10
N ALA A 8 10.84 -7.48 -9.75
CA ALA A 8 11.70 -7.68 -10.92
C ALA A 8 10.96 -7.33 -12.22
N ALA A 9 11.75 -7.11 -13.28
CA ALA A 9 11.20 -6.84 -14.61
C ALA A 9 10.28 -8.00 -15.05
N GLY A 10 9.12 -7.65 -15.61
CA GLY A 10 8.16 -8.63 -16.13
C GLY A 10 7.22 -9.23 -15.08
N GLU A 11 7.33 -8.87 -13.81
CA GLU A 11 6.49 -9.43 -12.74
C GLU A 11 5.20 -8.65 -12.46
N ALA A 12 5.03 -7.44 -13.01
CA ALA A 12 3.84 -6.62 -12.75
C ALA A 12 2.50 -7.35 -13.01
N PRO A 13 2.37 -8.22 -14.03
CA PRO A 13 1.14 -8.99 -14.20
C PRO A 13 0.73 -9.86 -13.02
N ALA A 14 1.69 -10.35 -12.23
CA ALA A 14 1.39 -11.13 -11.02
C ALA A 14 0.67 -10.29 -9.96
N LEU A 15 0.93 -8.99 -9.89
CA LEU A 15 0.26 -8.07 -8.98
C LEU A 15 -1.22 -7.88 -9.37
N ALA A 16 -1.49 -7.79 -10.67
CA ALA A 16 -2.84 -7.71 -11.19
C ALA A 16 -3.68 -8.94 -10.83
N VAL A 17 -3.06 -10.13 -10.85
CA VAL A 17 -3.73 -11.38 -10.45
C VAL A 17 -4.15 -11.31 -8.98
N ILE A 18 -3.30 -10.79 -8.11
CA ILE A 18 -3.61 -10.66 -6.68
C ILE A 18 -4.83 -9.76 -6.48
N VAL A 19 -4.87 -8.58 -7.10
CA VAL A 19 -6.00 -7.65 -6.91
C VAL A 19 -7.29 -8.16 -7.54
N ARG A 20 -7.24 -8.92 -8.64
CA ARG A 20 -8.42 -9.59 -9.20
C ARG A 20 -9.02 -10.61 -8.24
N GLY A 21 -8.20 -11.21 -7.39
CA GLY A 21 -8.64 -12.13 -6.33
C GLY A 21 -9.27 -11.45 -5.11
N LEU A 22 -9.36 -10.11 -5.10
CA LEU A 22 -9.83 -9.30 -3.98
C LEU A 22 -10.94 -8.33 -4.42
N PRO A 23 -12.05 -8.83 -5.02
CA PRO A 23 -13.07 -7.96 -5.61
C PRO A 23 -13.81 -7.09 -4.58
N GLU A 24 -13.81 -7.46 -3.30
CA GLU A 24 -14.40 -6.65 -2.23
C GLU A 24 -13.60 -5.39 -1.92
N TYR A 25 -12.34 -5.32 -2.35
CA TYR A 25 -11.46 -4.16 -2.14
C TYR A 25 -11.18 -3.38 -3.42
N PHE A 26 -11.17 -4.06 -4.57
CA PHE A 26 -10.69 -3.49 -5.82
C PHE A 26 -11.69 -3.68 -6.96
N THR A 27 -12.04 -2.59 -7.62
CA THR A 27 -12.90 -2.59 -8.81
C THR A 27 -12.13 -3.07 -10.04
N ASP A 28 -12.85 -3.34 -11.14
CA ASP A 28 -12.29 -3.97 -12.34
C ASP A 28 -11.23 -3.11 -13.07
N ASP A 29 -11.17 -1.82 -12.78
CA ASP A 29 -10.17 -0.91 -13.34
C ASP A 29 -8.84 -0.93 -12.59
N VAL A 30 -8.80 -1.48 -11.40
CA VAL A 30 -7.61 -1.45 -10.52
C VAL A 30 -6.45 -2.31 -11.03
N PRO A 31 -6.64 -3.53 -11.57
CA PRO A 31 -5.50 -4.32 -12.05
C PRO A 31 -4.61 -3.59 -13.04
N GLY A 32 -5.20 -2.88 -14.00
CA GLY A 32 -4.43 -2.07 -14.97
C GLY A 32 -3.71 -0.90 -14.33
N LYS A 33 -4.32 -0.24 -13.35
CA LYS A 33 -3.70 0.84 -12.58
C LYS A 33 -2.50 0.35 -11.76
N VAL A 34 -2.63 -0.81 -11.14
CA VAL A 34 -1.54 -1.44 -10.37
C VAL A 34 -0.35 -1.76 -11.25
N GLU A 35 -0.57 -2.35 -12.43
CA GLU A 35 0.51 -2.64 -13.37
C GLU A 35 1.20 -1.34 -13.84
N HIS A 36 0.41 -0.31 -14.14
CA HIS A 36 0.94 0.99 -14.56
C HIS A 36 1.80 1.61 -13.44
N ASP A 37 1.29 1.63 -12.22
CA ASP A 37 1.99 2.24 -11.10
C ASP A 37 3.24 1.44 -10.70
N ALA A 38 3.20 0.12 -10.81
CA ALA A 38 4.36 -0.74 -10.55
C ALA A 38 5.52 -0.48 -11.53
N ALA A 39 5.21 -0.09 -12.77
CA ALA A 39 6.23 0.25 -13.77
C ALA A 39 6.90 1.59 -13.48
N SER A 40 6.23 2.50 -12.77
CA SER A 40 6.66 3.90 -12.60
C SER A 40 7.12 4.23 -11.18
N HIS A 41 6.78 3.41 -10.19
CA HIS A 41 7.00 3.71 -8.79
C HIS A 41 7.70 2.58 -8.05
N ARG A 42 8.18 2.89 -6.86
CA ARG A 42 8.90 1.96 -5.99
C ARG A 42 7.98 0.84 -5.53
N THR A 43 8.33 -0.41 -5.86
CA THR A 43 7.49 -1.57 -5.61
C THR A 43 8.28 -2.69 -4.94
N TRP A 44 7.75 -3.19 -3.82
CA TRP A 44 8.25 -4.34 -3.11
C TRP A 44 7.23 -5.47 -3.14
N VAL A 45 7.70 -6.69 -3.21
CA VAL A 45 6.88 -7.90 -3.17
C VAL A 45 7.31 -8.79 -2.02
N ILE A 46 6.37 -9.58 -1.51
CA ILE A 46 6.68 -10.69 -0.61
C ILE A 46 6.40 -11.98 -1.35
N THR A 47 7.38 -12.87 -1.35
CA THR A 47 7.24 -14.20 -1.94
C THR A 47 7.05 -15.23 -0.85
N ASP A 48 6.29 -16.27 -1.16
CA ASP A 48 6.09 -17.42 -0.31
C ASP A 48 6.22 -18.67 -1.19
N ASP A 49 7.20 -19.52 -0.86
CA ASP A 49 7.57 -20.67 -1.67
C ASP A 49 7.80 -20.35 -3.16
N GLY A 50 8.46 -19.21 -3.41
CA GLY A 50 8.81 -18.77 -4.77
C GLY A 50 7.69 -18.07 -5.53
N THR A 51 6.49 -17.95 -4.96
CA THR A 51 5.34 -17.29 -5.56
C THR A 51 5.10 -15.93 -4.90
N ILE A 52 4.81 -14.90 -5.69
CA ILE A 52 4.45 -13.58 -5.15
C ILE A 52 3.11 -13.70 -4.40
N ALA A 53 3.15 -13.44 -3.11
CA ALA A 53 2.01 -13.53 -2.20
C ALA A 53 1.40 -12.16 -1.84
N GLY A 54 2.11 -11.07 -2.14
CA GLY A 54 1.65 -9.71 -1.85
C GLY A 54 2.62 -8.68 -2.38
N PHE A 55 2.19 -7.42 -2.35
CA PHE A 55 2.99 -6.30 -2.84
C PHE A 55 2.62 -4.99 -2.18
N VAL A 56 3.52 -4.01 -2.29
CA VAL A 56 3.28 -2.62 -1.90
C VAL A 56 3.93 -1.70 -2.92
N ILE A 57 3.21 -0.65 -3.31
CA ILE A 57 3.69 0.38 -4.25
C ILE A 57 3.61 1.73 -3.57
N ALA A 58 4.70 2.49 -3.59
CA ALA A 58 4.76 3.84 -3.03
C ALA A 58 5.29 4.84 -4.04
N ALA A 59 4.68 6.03 -4.06
CA ALA A 59 5.11 7.15 -4.89
C ALA A 59 5.72 8.24 -4.01
N ARG A 60 6.88 8.77 -4.42
CA ARG A 60 7.43 9.97 -3.81
C ARG A 60 6.66 11.18 -4.33
N LYS A 61 6.10 11.98 -3.41
CA LYS A 61 5.28 13.14 -3.75
C LYS A 61 6.03 14.46 -3.60
N SER A 62 7.03 14.48 -2.73
CA SER A 62 7.88 15.64 -2.42
C SER A 62 9.21 15.14 -1.87
N PRO A 63 10.21 16.02 -1.64
CA PRO A 63 11.49 15.57 -1.06
C PRO A 63 11.34 14.82 0.27
N GLY A 64 10.37 15.21 1.11
CA GLY A 64 10.17 14.59 2.42
C GLY A 64 8.90 13.75 2.54
N GLY A 65 8.08 13.66 1.52
CA GLY A 65 6.76 13.02 1.58
C GLY A 65 6.56 11.93 0.52
N ALA A 66 5.89 10.85 0.91
CA ALA A 66 5.51 9.77 0.01
C ALA A 66 4.09 9.30 0.30
N GLU A 67 3.51 8.58 -0.65
CA GLU A 67 2.19 7.98 -0.52
C GLU A 67 2.27 6.49 -0.84
N ILE A 68 1.65 5.67 0.00
CA ILE A 68 1.38 4.27 -0.35
C ILE A 68 0.20 4.27 -1.31
N LEU A 69 0.44 3.91 -2.57
CA LEU A 69 -0.60 3.85 -3.59
C LEU A 69 -1.42 2.57 -3.52
N TRP A 70 -0.76 1.45 -3.34
CA TRP A 70 -1.37 0.13 -3.30
C TRP A 70 -0.63 -0.77 -2.33
N ILE A 71 -1.38 -1.55 -1.55
CA ILE A 71 -0.87 -2.67 -0.77
C ILE A 71 -1.92 -3.77 -0.77
N ALA A 72 -1.51 -4.97 -1.08
CA ALA A 72 -2.41 -6.12 -1.11
C ALA A 72 -1.67 -7.42 -0.83
N VAL A 73 -2.36 -8.35 -0.20
CA VAL A 73 -1.90 -9.71 0.06
C VAL A 73 -2.91 -10.67 -0.55
N ASP A 74 -2.43 -11.72 -1.22
CA ASP A 74 -3.26 -12.76 -1.80
C ASP A 74 -4.26 -13.29 -0.77
N ALA A 75 -5.52 -13.47 -1.19
CA ALA A 75 -6.62 -13.85 -0.31
C ALA A 75 -6.36 -15.14 0.45
N SER A 76 -5.63 -16.09 -0.17
CA SER A 76 -5.30 -17.38 0.43
C SER A 76 -4.14 -17.32 1.44
N ARG A 77 -3.47 -16.17 1.54
CA ARG A 77 -2.24 -16.00 2.34
C ARG A 77 -2.36 -14.89 3.39
N ARG A 78 -3.57 -14.57 3.78
CA ARG A 78 -3.86 -13.57 4.82
C ARG A 78 -3.54 -14.10 6.22
N ALA A 79 -3.50 -13.18 7.20
CA ALA A 79 -3.26 -13.46 8.62
C ALA A 79 -1.89 -14.12 8.92
N GLN A 80 -0.90 -13.89 8.04
CA GLN A 80 0.47 -14.40 8.21
C GLN A 80 1.50 -13.27 8.42
N GLY A 81 1.03 -12.03 8.61
CA GLY A 81 1.91 -10.89 8.82
C GLY A 81 2.58 -10.33 7.55
N HIS A 82 2.18 -10.78 6.37
CA HIS A 82 2.77 -10.34 5.09
C HIS A 82 2.58 -8.84 4.84
N GLY A 83 1.40 -8.30 5.12
CA GLY A 83 1.12 -6.88 4.95
C GLY A 83 2.02 -6.00 5.81
N THR A 84 2.19 -6.35 7.07
CA THR A 84 3.07 -5.62 8.00
C THR A 84 4.53 -5.70 7.56
N ARG A 85 5.00 -6.85 7.10
CA ARG A 85 6.38 -6.99 6.58
C ARG A 85 6.62 -6.14 5.34
N LEU A 86 5.67 -6.13 4.41
CA LEU A 86 5.73 -5.27 3.22
C LEU A 86 5.77 -3.80 3.61
N LEU A 87 4.88 -3.39 4.51
CA LEU A 87 4.80 -2.00 4.97
C LEU A 87 6.09 -1.57 5.65
N ASN A 88 6.64 -2.37 6.54
CA ASN A 88 7.89 -2.06 7.21
C ASN A 88 9.05 -1.92 6.22
N ASN A 89 9.12 -2.79 5.22
CA ASN A 89 10.16 -2.73 4.20
C ASN A 89 10.08 -1.47 3.35
N ILE A 90 8.89 -1.08 2.89
CA ILE A 90 8.75 0.14 2.08
C ILE A 90 9.03 1.40 2.94
N MET A 91 8.63 1.39 4.22
CA MET A 91 8.89 2.50 5.13
C MET A 91 10.40 2.68 5.36
N ASP A 92 11.14 1.60 5.58
CA ASP A 92 12.60 1.63 5.72
C ASP A 92 13.28 2.12 4.44
N ASP A 93 12.82 1.63 3.29
CA ASP A 93 13.33 2.03 1.99
C ASP A 93 13.12 3.54 1.73
N LEU A 94 11.92 4.04 2.02
CA LEU A 94 11.60 5.47 1.90
C LEU A 94 12.42 6.31 2.89
N ALA A 95 12.57 5.87 4.12
CA ALA A 95 13.38 6.54 5.13
C ALA A 95 14.84 6.70 4.65
N ALA A 96 15.41 5.69 4.01
CA ALA A 96 16.75 5.72 3.46
C ALA A 96 16.92 6.76 2.34
N THR A 97 15.83 7.20 1.70
CA THR A 97 15.84 8.24 0.65
C THR A 97 15.51 9.64 1.18
N GLY A 98 15.37 9.81 2.49
CA GLY A 98 15.09 11.10 3.13
C GLY A 98 13.60 11.41 3.33
N VAL A 99 12.71 10.47 3.07
CA VAL A 99 11.27 10.63 3.35
C VAL A 99 11.04 10.61 4.86
N SER A 100 10.26 11.57 5.37
CA SER A 100 9.93 11.69 6.79
C SER A 100 8.45 11.52 7.12
N VAL A 101 7.58 11.63 6.11
CA VAL A 101 6.13 11.44 6.27
C VAL A 101 5.60 10.59 5.12
N VAL A 102 4.80 9.60 5.47
CA VAL A 102 4.11 8.74 4.49
C VAL A 102 2.61 8.83 4.71
N MET A 103 1.86 9.07 3.65
CA MET A 103 0.40 9.10 3.70
C MET A 103 -0.21 7.90 2.98
N VAL A 104 -1.44 7.59 3.32
CA VAL A 104 -2.28 6.63 2.62
C VAL A 104 -3.72 7.15 2.58
N LYS A 105 -4.41 6.85 1.49
CA LYS A 105 -5.83 7.14 1.32
C LYS A 105 -6.59 5.82 1.31
N THR A 106 -7.65 5.74 2.09
CA THR A 106 -8.52 4.56 2.14
C THR A 106 -9.97 4.97 2.28
N LEU A 107 -10.90 4.05 2.08
CA LEU A 107 -12.32 4.37 2.20
C LEU A 107 -12.68 4.70 3.65
N ASP A 108 -13.33 5.85 3.85
CA ASP A 108 -13.73 6.31 5.17
C ASP A 108 -14.85 5.45 5.79
N SER A 109 -14.90 5.42 7.11
CA SER A 109 -15.93 4.68 7.85
C SER A 109 -17.36 5.16 7.55
N SER A 110 -17.52 6.42 7.18
CA SER A 110 -18.82 7.00 6.83
C SER A 110 -19.45 6.37 5.57
N ALA A 111 -18.66 5.68 4.74
CA ALA A 111 -19.19 4.95 3.59
C ALA A 111 -20.02 3.72 4.01
N GLY A 112 -19.86 3.23 5.23
CA GLY A 112 -20.60 2.07 5.74
C GLY A 112 -20.27 0.75 5.05
N TYR A 113 -19.08 0.66 4.45
CA TYR A 113 -18.64 -0.53 3.73
C TYR A 113 -17.70 -1.37 4.60
N ALA A 114 -18.23 -2.46 5.16
CA ALA A 114 -17.57 -3.27 6.19
C ALA A 114 -16.17 -3.81 5.82
N PRO A 115 -15.86 -4.25 4.58
CA PRO A 115 -14.53 -4.77 4.27
C PRO A 115 -13.37 -3.84 4.59
N TYR A 116 -13.55 -2.52 4.49
CA TYR A 116 -12.51 -1.56 4.76
C TYR A 116 -12.25 -1.28 6.25
N GLU A 117 -13.06 -1.81 7.16
CA GLU A 117 -12.78 -1.73 8.60
C GLU A 117 -11.43 -2.38 8.94
N ALA A 118 -11.17 -3.55 8.36
CA ALA A 118 -9.89 -4.26 8.54
C ALA A 118 -8.71 -3.46 7.95
N THR A 119 -8.91 -2.78 6.83
CA THR A 119 -7.89 -1.94 6.20
C THR A 119 -7.53 -0.76 7.09
N ARG A 120 -8.53 -0.04 7.61
CA ARG A 120 -8.28 1.09 8.53
C ARG A 120 -7.58 0.61 9.80
N ALA A 121 -8.02 -0.50 10.39
CA ALA A 121 -7.39 -1.08 11.56
C ALA A 121 -5.94 -1.49 11.29
N PHE A 122 -5.65 -2.03 10.12
CA PHE A 122 -4.29 -2.37 9.71
C PHE A 122 -3.35 -1.16 9.71
N TYR A 123 -3.79 -0.04 9.14
CA TYR A 123 -2.98 1.19 9.15
C TYR A 123 -2.81 1.75 10.55
N GLU A 124 -3.87 1.82 11.34
CA GLU A 124 -3.81 2.30 12.72
C GLU A 124 -2.88 1.44 13.57
N HIS A 125 -2.96 0.13 13.43
CA HIS A 125 -2.10 -0.81 14.14
C HIS A 125 -0.62 -0.64 13.77
N ASN A 126 -0.33 -0.20 12.55
CA ASN A 126 1.03 0.02 12.05
C ASN A 126 1.52 1.47 12.20
N GLY A 127 0.90 2.25 13.06
CA GLY A 127 1.37 3.59 13.43
C GLY A 127 0.89 4.73 12.54
N PHE A 128 -0.05 4.47 11.64
CA PHE A 128 -0.71 5.53 10.87
C PHE A 128 -1.80 6.18 11.70
N VAL A 129 -1.89 7.50 11.62
CA VAL A 129 -2.86 8.32 12.34
C VAL A 129 -3.85 8.91 11.34
N TYR A 130 -5.13 8.85 11.67
CA TYR A 130 -6.18 9.52 10.90
C TYR A 130 -5.97 11.04 10.95
N VAL A 131 -6.00 11.67 9.78
CA VAL A 131 -5.76 13.12 9.63
C VAL A 131 -7.03 13.85 9.24
N ASP A 132 -7.73 13.39 8.19
CA ASP A 132 -8.89 14.07 7.65
C ASP A 132 -9.67 13.15 6.70
N THR A 133 -10.89 13.55 6.37
CA THR A 133 -11.72 12.91 5.35
C THR A 133 -11.99 13.92 4.24
N ILE A 134 -11.72 13.51 2.98
CA ILE A 134 -11.96 14.33 1.80
C ILE A 134 -13.06 13.70 0.97
N ASP A 135 -14.14 14.44 0.74
CA ASP A 135 -15.30 13.99 -0.04
C ASP A 135 -15.91 15.18 -0.81
N PRO A 136 -15.87 15.20 -2.13
CA PRO A 136 -15.26 14.21 -3.02
C PRO A 136 -13.74 14.39 -3.13
N LEU A 137 -13.03 13.25 -3.20
CA LEU A 137 -11.62 13.27 -3.54
C LEU A 137 -11.47 13.22 -5.07
N PRO A 138 -10.71 14.15 -5.68
CA PRO A 138 -10.43 14.11 -7.12
C PRO A 138 -9.84 12.76 -7.55
N GLY A 139 -10.41 12.17 -8.59
CA GLY A 139 -10.00 10.86 -9.10
C GLY A 139 -10.69 9.67 -8.46
N TRP A 140 -11.46 9.88 -7.40
CA TRP A 140 -12.28 8.83 -6.79
C TRP A 140 -13.74 8.91 -7.29
N PRO A 141 -14.42 7.76 -7.43
CA PRO A 141 -15.84 7.76 -7.80
C PRO A 141 -16.70 8.51 -6.78
N PRO A 142 -17.79 9.20 -7.21
CA PRO A 142 -18.71 9.84 -6.28
C PRO A 142 -19.27 8.85 -5.24
N GLY A 143 -19.47 9.33 -4.00
CA GLY A 143 -19.97 8.50 -2.92
C GLY A 143 -18.91 7.67 -2.19
N ASN A 144 -17.63 7.91 -2.48
CA ASN A 144 -16.52 7.23 -1.82
C ASN A 144 -15.67 8.27 -1.06
N PRO A 145 -16.04 8.61 0.18
CA PRO A 145 -15.25 9.52 0.99
C PRO A 145 -13.88 8.90 1.31
N ALA A 146 -12.82 9.70 1.16
CA ALA A 146 -11.45 9.25 1.38
C ALA A 146 -10.98 9.64 2.77
N ALA A 147 -10.65 8.67 3.59
CA ALA A 147 -9.93 8.88 4.84
C ALA A 147 -8.42 8.99 4.55
N ILE A 148 -7.82 10.05 5.06
CA ILE A 148 -6.38 10.30 4.93
C ILE A 148 -5.71 9.90 6.23
N TYR A 149 -4.74 9.00 6.12
CA TYR A 149 -3.88 8.58 7.23
C TYR A 149 -2.44 8.97 6.94
N ALA A 150 -1.66 9.24 7.97
CA ALA A 150 -0.25 9.57 7.83
C ALA A 150 0.56 8.94 8.96
N ALA A 151 1.81 8.62 8.65
CA ALA A 151 2.78 8.15 9.63
C ALA A 151 4.08 8.93 9.47
N ALA A 152 4.67 9.34 10.59
CA ALA A 152 6.01 9.88 10.61
C ALA A 152 7.01 8.73 10.60
N ILE A 153 8.07 8.87 9.80
CA ILE A 153 9.21 7.96 9.83
C ILE A 153 10.49 8.76 10.06
N ARG A 154 11.43 8.15 10.78
CA ARG A 154 12.73 8.78 10.95
C ARG A 154 13.61 8.41 9.77
N PRO A 155 14.06 9.40 8.96
CA PRO A 155 15.07 9.12 7.94
C PRO A 155 16.25 8.43 8.59
N THR A 156 16.75 7.36 7.95
CA THR A 156 17.98 6.73 8.42
C THR A 156 19.11 7.73 8.22
N ARG A 157 19.65 8.23 9.34
CA ARG A 157 20.89 8.97 9.28
C ARG A 157 21.97 7.94 8.98
N GLY A 158 22.69 8.14 7.89
CA GLY A 158 23.96 7.44 7.72
C GLY A 158 24.76 7.67 8.99
N GLU A 159 25.27 6.61 9.60
CA GLU A 159 26.16 6.76 10.75
C GLU A 159 27.30 7.69 10.38
N PRO A 160 27.70 8.61 11.28
CA PRO A 160 28.83 9.50 11.02
C PRO A 160 30.12 8.70 10.86
#